data_a445e0440ca35a25908f901240282f6c
#
_entry.id   a445e0440ca35a25908f901240282f6c
#
_cell.length_a   1.000
_cell.length_b   1.000
_cell.length_c   1.000
_cell.angle_alpha   90.00
_cell.angle_beta   90.00
_cell.angle_gamma   90.00
#
_symmetry.space_group_name_H-M   'P 1'
#
loop_
_entity.id
_entity.type
_entity.pdbx_description
1 polymer ?
#
loop_
_entity_poly.entity_id
_entity_poly.type
_entity_poly.pdbx_seq_one_letter_code
_entity_poly.pdbx_strand_id
1 'polypeptide(L)'
;MPPVALGVLTEAILENTMNHDIELQQAVQAELGWEPSVVAAHIGVTANAGVVTLTGHVETYASKFAAETAARRVKGVKAVAEEIEVKLPYDIKRSDEDIAAAAIDRLAWDVCVPPDAIKVMVQDGRATLTGEVGWHYQQEAAEQDVRRLYGVIGVTNHVSIKPTVNVSNLSDDIAHALHRSWYFDPNTIAISADAGKVRLTGTARSPHEKQIAALTAWSAPGVTAVENDITLN
;
A
#
# COMPACT_ATOMS: atom_id res chain seq x y z
N MET A 1 43.59 -15.24 -27.15
CA MET A 1 42.56 -15.81 -26.25
C MET A 1 41.20 -15.29 -26.68
N PRO A 2 40.17 -16.11 -26.87
CA PRO A 2 38.98 -15.75 -27.62
C PRO A 2 37.93 -15.01 -26.77
N PRO A 3 37.15 -14.10 -27.40
CA PRO A 3 36.07 -13.32 -26.74
C PRO A 3 34.75 -14.10 -26.54
N VAL A 4 34.80 -15.44 -26.61
CA VAL A 4 33.59 -16.31 -26.63
C VAL A 4 32.96 -16.49 -25.25
N ALA A 5 33.67 -16.30 -24.13
CA ALA A 5 33.17 -16.55 -22.79
C ALA A 5 32.20 -15.44 -22.28
N LEU A 6 32.34 -14.22 -22.78
CA LEU A 6 31.50 -13.08 -22.30
C LEU A 6 30.08 -13.14 -22.89
N GLY A 7 29.95 -13.61 -24.15
CA GLY A 7 28.65 -13.74 -24.82
C GLY A 7 27.77 -14.83 -24.21
N VAL A 8 28.33 -15.98 -23.87
CA VAL A 8 27.60 -17.12 -23.28
C VAL A 8 27.07 -16.79 -21.85
N LEU A 9 27.90 -16.06 -21.07
CA LEU A 9 27.48 -15.60 -19.74
C LEU A 9 26.33 -14.57 -19.82
N THR A 10 26.33 -13.68 -20.79
CA THR A 10 25.29 -12.66 -20.98
C THR A 10 23.97 -13.30 -21.44
N GLU A 11 24.02 -14.29 -22.33
CA GLU A 11 22.85 -15.04 -22.78
C GLU A 11 22.24 -15.87 -21.64
N ALA A 12 23.05 -16.58 -20.86
CA ALA A 12 22.55 -17.35 -19.71
C ALA A 12 21.93 -16.47 -18.61
N ILE A 13 22.46 -15.26 -18.39
CA ILE A 13 21.89 -14.30 -17.44
C ILE A 13 20.55 -13.77 -17.97
N LEU A 14 20.44 -13.46 -19.26
CA LEU A 14 19.20 -13.00 -19.90
C LEU A 14 18.11 -14.08 -19.87
N GLU A 15 18.45 -15.32 -20.20
CA GLU A 15 17.51 -16.45 -20.13
C GLU A 15 17.01 -16.70 -18.70
N ASN A 16 17.89 -16.64 -17.71
CA ASN A 16 17.52 -16.81 -16.31
C ASN A 16 16.61 -15.67 -15.81
N THR A 17 16.87 -14.43 -16.23
CA THR A 17 16.04 -13.27 -15.91
C THR A 17 14.66 -13.39 -16.56
N MET A 18 14.58 -13.78 -17.84
CA MET A 18 13.31 -13.99 -18.55
C MET A 18 12.47 -15.10 -17.91
N ASN A 19 13.07 -16.23 -17.50
CA ASN A 19 12.36 -17.29 -16.82
C ASN A 19 11.79 -16.80 -15.47
N HIS A 20 12.56 -16.04 -14.72
CA HIS A 20 12.11 -15.49 -13.43
C HIS A 20 10.96 -14.49 -13.63
N ASP A 21 10.97 -13.65 -14.65
CA ASP A 21 9.90 -12.71 -14.95
C ASP A 21 8.61 -13.42 -15.38
N ILE A 22 8.70 -14.52 -16.12
CA ILE A 22 7.55 -15.35 -16.48
C ILE A 22 6.94 -16.03 -15.24
N GLU A 23 7.77 -16.58 -14.37
CA GLU A 23 7.33 -17.18 -13.11
C GLU A 23 6.66 -16.12 -12.21
N LEU A 24 7.22 -14.92 -12.11
CA LEU A 24 6.67 -13.82 -11.36
C LEU A 24 5.32 -13.36 -11.92
N GLN A 25 5.20 -13.22 -13.24
CA GLN A 25 3.95 -12.91 -13.92
C GLN A 25 2.86 -13.95 -13.60
N GLN A 26 3.19 -15.24 -13.69
CA GLN A 26 2.24 -16.32 -13.39
C GLN A 26 1.84 -16.32 -11.92
N ALA A 27 2.76 -16.09 -11.00
CA ALA A 27 2.48 -16.00 -9.57
C ALA A 27 1.54 -14.84 -9.25
N VAL A 28 1.76 -13.66 -9.83
CA VAL A 28 0.86 -12.50 -9.68
C VAL A 28 -0.52 -12.79 -10.28
N GLN A 29 -0.57 -13.42 -11.43
CA GLN A 29 -1.84 -13.77 -12.08
C GLN A 29 -2.63 -14.79 -11.24
N ALA A 30 -1.96 -15.76 -10.64
CA ALA A 30 -2.57 -16.71 -9.72
C ALA A 30 -3.09 -16.02 -8.44
N GLU A 31 -2.33 -15.09 -7.87
CA GLU A 31 -2.74 -14.32 -6.68
C GLU A 31 -3.95 -13.43 -6.96
N LEU A 32 -4.00 -12.78 -8.13
CA LEU A 32 -5.20 -12.03 -8.58
C LEU A 32 -6.42 -12.93 -8.73
N GLY A 33 -6.24 -14.16 -9.24
CA GLY A 33 -7.33 -15.16 -9.35
C GLY A 33 -7.79 -15.68 -7.99
N TRP A 34 -6.96 -15.56 -6.95
CA TRP A 34 -7.28 -15.94 -5.57
C TRP A 34 -7.97 -14.81 -4.78
N GLU A 35 -7.95 -13.58 -5.28
CA GLU A 35 -8.59 -12.43 -4.66
C GLU A 35 -10.06 -12.30 -5.09
N PRO A 36 -11.05 -12.60 -4.21
CA PRO A 36 -12.45 -12.70 -4.60
C PRO A 36 -13.10 -11.35 -4.99
N SER A 37 -12.48 -10.23 -4.61
CA SER A 37 -12.97 -8.89 -4.96
C SER A 37 -12.48 -8.39 -6.32
N VAL A 38 -11.69 -9.23 -7.04
CA VAL A 38 -11.07 -8.89 -8.33
C VAL A 38 -11.50 -9.86 -9.41
N VAL A 39 -11.93 -9.34 -10.56
CA VAL A 39 -12.17 -10.16 -11.77
C VAL A 39 -10.86 -10.24 -12.55
N ALA A 40 -10.02 -11.24 -12.21
CA ALA A 40 -8.66 -11.37 -12.75
C ALA A 40 -8.61 -11.45 -14.30
N ALA A 41 -9.67 -11.93 -14.95
CA ALA A 41 -9.76 -12.01 -16.41
C ALA A 41 -9.72 -10.63 -17.11
N HIS A 42 -10.02 -9.55 -16.40
CA HIS A 42 -9.98 -8.19 -16.94
C HIS A 42 -8.65 -7.49 -16.70
N ILE A 43 -7.69 -8.15 -16.03
CA ILE A 43 -6.40 -7.57 -15.66
C ILE A 43 -5.27 -8.29 -16.38
N GLY A 44 -4.53 -7.56 -17.19
CA GLY A 44 -3.28 -8.00 -17.78
C GLY A 44 -2.12 -7.81 -16.80
N VAL A 45 -1.21 -8.76 -16.75
CA VAL A 45 -0.01 -8.73 -15.90
C VAL A 45 1.22 -8.88 -16.77
N THR A 46 2.19 -8.00 -16.64
CA THR A 46 3.54 -8.16 -17.17
C THR A 46 4.56 -7.99 -16.05
N ALA A 47 5.69 -8.66 -16.16
CA ALA A 47 6.78 -8.54 -15.19
C ALA A 47 8.10 -8.31 -15.91
N ASN A 48 8.95 -7.44 -15.35
CA ASN A 48 10.28 -7.16 -15.85
C ASN A 48 11.20 -6.80 -14.67
N ALA A 49 12.22 -7.59 -14.42
CA ALA A 49 13.22 -7.39 -13.36
C ALA A 49 12.62 -7.14 -11.97
N GLY A 50 11.46 -7.77 -11.68
CA GLY A 50 10.71 -7.61 -10.42
C GLY A 50 9.74 -6.44 -10.40
N VAL A 51 9.65 -5.65 -11.46
CA VAL A 51 8.61 -4.63 -11.65
C VAL A 51 7.41 -5.27 -12.34
N VAL A 52 6.26 -5.26 -11.68
CA VAL A 52 5.00 -5.79 -12.21
C VAL A 52 4.15 -4.63 -12.72
N THR A 53 3.67 -4.73 -13.96
CA THR A 53 2.70 -3.78 -14.51
C THR A 53 1.34 -4.45 -14.60
N LEU A 54 0.33 -3.82 -13.99
CA LEU A 54 -1.07 -4.23 -14.03
C LEU A 54 -1.81 -3.31 -15.00
N THR A 55 -2.44 -3.89 -16.02
CA THR A 55 -3.21 -3.15 -17.05
C THR A 55 -4.64 -3.68 -17.11
N GLY A 56 -5.54 -2.94 -17.74
CA GLY A 56 -6.90 -3.40 -17.95
C GLY A 56 -7.95 -2.54 -17.25
N HIS A 57 -9.04 -3.16 -16.77
CA HIS A 57 -10.08 -2.39 -16.10
C HIS A 57 -10.76 -3.19 -14.98
N VAL A 58 -11.36 -2.45 -14.05
CA VAL A 58 -12.19 -2.96 -12.96
C VAL A 58 -13.44 -2.09 -12.83
N GLU A 59 -14.47 -2.63 -12.16
CA GLU A 59 -15.76 -1.95 -12.00
C GLU A 59 -15.81 -0.99 -10.80
N THR A 60 -14.87 -1.12 -9.85
CA THR A 60 -14.82 -0.26 -8.64
C THR A 60 -13.40 0.10 -8.27
N TYR A 61 -13.23 1.23 -7.60
CA TYR A 61 -11.93 1.64 -7.06
C TYR A 61 -11.44 0.68 -5.95
N ALA A 62 -12.36 0.11 -5.19
CA ALA A 62 -12.03 -0.93 -4.21
C ALA A 62 -11.36 -2.16 -4.85
N SER A 63 -11.89 -2.62 -6.00
CA SER A 63 -11.30 -3.75 -6.76
C SER A 63 -9.92 -3.39 -7.33
N LYS A 64 -9.72 -2.15 -7.78
CA LYS A 64 -8.42 -1.64 -8.23
C LYS A 64 -7.39 -1.72 -7.12
N PHE A 65 -7.72 -1.22 -5.93
CA PHE A 65 -6.86 -1.26 -4.76
C PHE A 65 -6.58 -2.70 -4.29
N ALA A 66 -7.58 -3.57 -4.35
CA ALA A 66 -7.42 -4.99 -4.01
C ALA A 66 -6.44 -5.69 -4.97
N ALA A 67 -6.54 -5.42 -6.27
CA ALA A 67 -5.61 -5.95 -7.27
C ALA A 67 -4.17 -5.49 -7.04
N GLU A 68 -3.95 -4.21 -6.77
CA GLU A 68 -2.64 -3.67 -6.43
C GLU A 68 -2.07 -4.33 -5.16
N THR A 69 -2.89 -4.45 -4.12
CA THR A 69 -2.51 -5.08 -2.85
C THR A 69 -2.18 -6.55 -3.03
N ALA A 70 -2.95 -7.28 -3.83
CA ALA A 70 -2.69 -8.68 -4.16
C ALA A 70 -1.34 -8.84 -4.86
N ALA A 71 -1.07 -8.02 -5.89
CA ALA A 71 0.21 -8.07 -6.60
C ALA A 71 1.40 -7.79 -5.68
N ARG A 72 1.29 -6.82 -4.77
CA ARG A 72 2.36 -6.48 -3.81
C ARG A 72 2.67 -7.59 -2.81
N ARG A 73 1.74 -8.52 -2.54
CA ARG A 73 1.96 -9.67 -1.63
C ARG A 73 2.83 -10.75 -2.24
N VAL A 74 2.98 -10.79 -3.56
CA VAL A 74 3.70 -11.85 -4.26
C VAL A 74 5.20 -11.73 -4.04
N LYS A 75 5.83 -12.83 -3.65
CA LYS A 75 7.29 -12.89 -3.47
C LYS A 75 8.01 -12.59 -4.80
N GLY A 76 8.99 -11.70 -4.76
CA GLY A 76 9.76 -11.28 -5.94
C GLY A 76 9.27 -9.97 -6.55
N VAL A 77 8.09 -9.47 -6.19
CA VAL A 77 7.61 -8.14 -6.60
C VAL A 77 8.38 -7.07 -5.83
N LYS A 78 9.08 -6.23 -6.58
CA LYS A 78 9.84 -5.08 -6.04
C LYS A 78 9.06 -3.78 -6.16
N ALA A 79 8.30 -3.63 -7.25
CA ALA A 79 7.45 -2.48 -7.52
C ALA A 79 6.24 -2.90 -8.35
N VAL A 80 5.14 -2.17 -8.21
CA VAL A 80 3.93 -2.33 -9.02
C VAL A 80 3.69 -1.02 -9.76
N ALA A 81 3.67 -1.08 -11.10
CA ALA A 81 3.16 -0.03 -11.97
C ALA A 81 1.67 -0.30 -12.20
N GLU A 82 0.82 0.65 -11.85
CA GLU A 82 -0.62 0.46 -11.83
C GLU A 82 -1.26 1.30 -12.94
N GLU A 83 -1.77 0.62 -13.98
CA GLU A 83 -2.42 1.21 -15.17
C GLU A 83 -3.84 0.65 -15.36
N ILE A 84 -4.48 0.21 -14.25
CA ILE A 84 -5.87 -0.28 -14.27
C ILE A 84 -6.83 0.91 -14.32
N GLU A 85 -7.74 0.91 -15.26
CA GLU A 85 -8.81 1.89 -15.38
C GLU A 85 -10.04 1.46 -14.57
N VAL A 86 -10.65 2.37 -13.81
CA VAL A 86 -11.93 2.12 -13.14
C VAL A 86 -13.07 2.47 -14.10
N LYS A 87 -13.80 1.46 -14.58
CA LYS A 87 -14.96 1.59 -15.47
C LYS A 87 -16.23 1.26 -14.72
N LEU A 88 -16.82 2.30 -14.12
CA LEU A 88 -18.06 2.14 -13.36
C LEU A 88 -19.23 1.70 -14.26
N PRO A 89 -19.94 0.60 -13.93
CA PRO A 89 -21.22 0.27 -14.50
C PRO A 89 -22.21 1.42 -14.33
N TYR A 90 -23.18 1.50 -15.25
CA TYR A 90 -24.12 2.64 -15.29
C TYR A 90 -24.92 2.80 -13.99
N ASP A 91 -25.33 1.72 -13.39
CA ASP A 91 -26.14 1.66 -12.17
C ASP A 91 -25.40 2.10 -10.91
N ILE A 92 -24.06 2.06 -10.91
CA ILE A 92 -23.23 2.51 -9.79
C ILE A 92 -22.57 3.87 -10.00
N LYS A 93 -22.77 4.50 -11.17
CA LYS A 93 -22.35 5.89 -11.37
C LYS A 93 -23.12 6.82 -10.47
N ARG A 94 -22.43 7.78 -9.87
CA ARG A 94 -22.99 8.81 -8.99
C ARG A 94 -22.44 10.16 -9.39
N SER A 95 -23.19 11.24 -9.07
CA SER A 95 -22.68 12.60 -9.19
C SER A 95 -21.64 12.89 -8.12
N ASP A 96 -20.78 13.88 -8.34
CA ASP A 96 -19.80 14.31 -7.34
C ASP A 96 -20.48 14.78 -6.05
N GLU A 97 -21.68 15.39 -6.16
CA GLU A 97 -22.49 15.81 -5.02
C GLU A 97 -22.98 14.60 -4.20
N ASP A 98 -23.49 13.54 -4.87
CA ASP A 98 -23.92 12.32 -4.19
C ASP A 98 -22.75 11.61 -3.49
N ILE A 99 -21.59 11.56 -4.15
CA ILE A 99 -20.38 10.96 -3.58
C ILE A 99 -19.91 11.75 -2.36
N ALA A 100 -19.90 13.09 -2.45
CA ALA A 100 -19.48 13.94 -1.34
C ALA A 100 -20.43 13.81 -0.14
N ALA A 101 -21.74 13.79 -0.36
CA ALA A 101 -22.73 13.58 0.68
C ALA A 101 -22.55 12.19 1.36
N ALA A 102 -22.42 11.13 0.56
CA ALA A 102 -22.20 9.79 1.07
C ALA A 102 -20.87 9.66 1.84
N ALA A 103 -19.83 10.38 1.40
CA ALA A 103 -18.54 10.39 2.10
C ALA A 103 -18.66 11.08 3.48
N ILE A 104 -19.34 12.21 3.57
CA ILE A 104 -19.56 12.91 4.83
C ILE A 104 -20.36 12.01 5.79
N ASP A 105 -21.46 11.43 5.33
CA ASP A 105 -22.28 10.53 6.12
C ASP A 105 -21.47 9.32 6.60
N ARG A 106 -20.68 8.70 5.71
CA ARG A 106 -19.88 7.53 6.04
C ARG A 106 -18.82 7.83 7.10
N LEU A 107 -18.09 8.94 6.96
CA LEU A 107 -17.08 9.39 7.92
C LEU A 107 -17.71 9.74 9.29
N ALA A 108 -18.92 10.31 9.30
CA ALA A 108 -19.62 10.63 10.53
C ALA A 108 -20.10 9.38 11.31
N TRP A 109 -20.29 8.25 10.62
CA TRP A 109 -20.70 6.99 11.24
C TRP A 109 -19.53 6.10 11.69
N ASP A 110 -18.30 6.38 11.24
CA ASP A 110 -17.13 5.60 11.66
C ASP A 110 -16.57 6.15 12.98
N VAL A 111 -16.61 5.31 14.01
CA VAL A 111 -16.07 5.63 15.35
C VAL A 111 -14.56 5.85 15.37
N CYS A 112 -13.85 5.39 14.34
CA CYS A 112 -12.42 5.59 14.17
C CYS A 112 -12.07 6.98 13.63
N VAL A 113 -13.03 7.68 13.02
CA VAL A 113 -12.82 9.01 12.44
C VAL A 113 -13.30 10.08 13.41
N PRO A 114 -12.43 11.02 13.86
CA PRO A 114 -12.86 12.08 14.75
C PRO A 114 -13.90 12.99 14.06
N PRO A 115 -14.98 13.39 14.75
CA PRO A 115 -15.99 14.26 14.18
C PRO A 115 -15.39 15.56 13.63
N ASP A 116 -15.85 16.00 12.46
CA ASP A 116 -15.48 17.27 11.80
C ASP A 116 -13.98 17.46 11.52
N ALA A 117 -13.15 16.42 11.70
CA ALA A 117 -11.70 16.48 11.50
C ALA A 117 -11.30 16.45 10.02
N ILE A 118 -12.13 15.86 9.17
CA ILE A 118 -11.80 15.57 7.77
C ILE A 118 -12.79 16.26 6.84
N LYS A 119 -12.26 16.93 5.82
CA LYS A 119 -13.02 17.55 4.73
C LYS A 119 -12.85 16.72 3.47
N VAL A 120 -13.94 16.57 2.74
CA VAL A 120 -13.97 15.83 1.47
C VAL A 120 -14.23 16.81 0.34
N MET A 121 -13.45 16.71 -0.72
CA MET A 121 -13.69 17.36 -2.02
C MET A 121 -13.79 16.25 -3.07
N VAL A 122 -14.80 16.30 -3.91
CA VAL A 122 -14.97 15.35 -5.01
C VAL A 122 -14.96 16.08 -6.33
N GLN A 123 -14.20 15.56 -7.29
CA GLN A 123 -14.14 16.07 -8.66
C GLN A 123 -13.99 14.89 -9.64
N ASP A 124 -14.93 14.80 -10.60
CA ASP A 124 -14.95 13.73 -11.59
C ASP A 124 -14.82 12.32 -10.98
N GLY A 125 -15.52 12.05 -9.87
CA GLY A 125 -15.48 10.79 -9.12
C GLY A 125 -14.20 10.57 -8.31
N ARG A 126 -13.27 11.53 -8.27
CA ARG A 126 -12.04 11.49 -7.45
C ARG A 126 -12.26 12.25 -6.15
N ALA A 127 -12.09 11.55 -5.03
CA ALA A 127 -12.21 12.14 -3.71
C ALA A 127 -10.84 12.57 -3.17
N THR A 128 -10.77 13.79 -2.66
CA THR A 128 -9.59 14.31 -1.94
C THR A 128 -9.98 14.56 -0.50
N LEU A 129 -9.26 13.90 0.41
CA LEU A 129 -9.43 14.06 1.86
C LEU A 129 -8.38 15.03 2.38
N THR A 130 -8.81 15.99 3.21
CA THR A 130 -7.94 16.97 3.87
C THR A 130 -8.36 17.14 5.32
N GLY A 131 -7.44 17.52 6.19
CA GLY A 131 -7.72 17.74 7.60
C GLY A 131 -6.57 17.32 8.49
N GLU A 132 -6.84 17.25 9.80
CA GLU A 132 -5.84 16.84 10.79
C GLU A 132 -6.45 15.80 11.74
N VAL A 133 -5.71 14.71 11.98
CA VAL A 133 -6.08 13.64 12.92
C VAL A 133 -4.94 13.38 13.91
N GLY A 134 -5.25 12.71 15.03
CA GLY A 134 -4.24 12.41 16.04
C GLY A 134 -3.40 11.16 15.74
N TRP A 135 -3.91 10.25 14.91
CA TRP A 135 -3.34 8.92 14.69
C TRP A 135 -3.44 8.48 13.24
N HIS A 136 -2.48 7.66 12.81
CA HIS A 136 -2.45 7.08 11.48
C HIS A 136 -3.69 6.21 11.19
N TYR A 137 -4.14 5.39 12.13
CA TYR A 137 -5.32 4.54 11.92
C TYR A 137 -6.59 5.34 11.59
N GLN A 138 -6.70 6.59 12.10
CA GLN A 138 -7.83 7.48 11.80
C GLN A 138 -7.77 7.98 10.35
N GLN A 139 -6.56 8.31 9.88
CA GLN A 139 -6.30 8.69 8.49
C GLN A 139 -6.61 7.53 7.54
N GLU A 140 -6.18 6.31 7.90
CA GLU A 140 -6.40 5.10 7.12
C GLU A 140 -7.87 4.68 7.09
N ALA A 141 -8.58 4.77 8.23
CA ALA A 141 -10.02 4.50 8.33
C ALA A 141 -10.82 5.41 7.40
N ALA A 142 -10.54 6.71 7.42
CA ALA A 142 -11.21 7.67 6.55
C ALA A 142 -10.99 7.37 5.05
N GLU A 143 -9.77 7.02 4.66
CA GLU A 143 -9.48 6.63 3.29
C GLU A 143 -10.21 5.33 2.90
N GLN A 144 -10.22 4.35 3.78
CA GLN A 144 -10.89 3.07 3.57
C GLN A 144 -12.40 3.23 3.39
N ASP A 145 -13.03 4.11 4.15
CA ASP A 145 -14.44 4.40 4.06
C ASP A 145 -14.81 5.03 2.71
N VAL A 146 -14.08 6.05 2.29
CA VAL A 146 -14.36 6.75 1.03
C VAL A 146 -14.05 5.87 -0.18
N ARG A 147 -13.00 5.06 -0.13
CA ARG A 147 -12.61 4.13 -1.19
C ARG A 147 -13.71 3.12 -1.56
N ARG A 148 -14.58 2.78 -0.62
CA ARG A 148 -15.66 1.78 -0.78
C ARG A 148 -16.98 2.36 -1.26
N LEU A 149 -17.05 3.67 -1.49
CA LEU A 149 -18.28 4.31 -1.96
C LEU A 149 -18.51 4.07 -3.46
N TYR A 150 -19.76 3.92 -3.83
CA TYR A 150 -20.16 3.89 -5.24
C TYR A 150 -19.85 5.22 -5.92
N GLY A 151 -19.40 5.14 -7.16
CA GLY A 151 -19.05 6.32 -7.96
C GLY A 151 -17.59 6.76 -7.81
N VAL A 152 -16.90 6.36 -6.74
CA VAL A 152 -15.49 6.70 -6.52
C VAL A 152 -14.60 5.94 -7.50
N ILE A 153 -13.72 6.68 -8.20
CA ILE A 153 -12.72 6.15 -9.11
C ILE A 153 -11.28 6.38 -8.64
N GLY A 154 -11.10 7.17 -7.58
CA GLY A 154 -9.80 7.45 -6.97
C GLY A 154 -9.95 8.18 -5.64
N VAL A 155 -9.02 7.95 -4.73
CA VAL A 155 -8.92 8.67 -3.45
C VAL A 155 -7.51 9.22 -3.30
N THR A 156 -7.41 10.50 -2.94
CA THR A 156 -6.15 11.15 -2.56
C THR A 156 -6.26 11.60 -1.11
N ASN A 157 -5.40 11.07 -0.26
CA ASN A 157 -5.44 11.36 1.16
C ASN A 157 -4.34 12.35 1.56
N HIS A 158 -4.74 13.58 1.83
CA HIS A 158 -3.89 14.67 2.33
C HIS A 158 -4.18 15.00 3.81
N VAL A 159 -4.82 14.09 4.54
CA VAL A 159 -5.01 14.25 5.98
C VAL A 159 -3.66 14.18 6.68
N SER A 160 -3.33 15.17 7.50
CA SER A 160 -2.09 15.22 8.27
C SER A 160 -2.28 14.61 9.66
N ILE A 161 -1.21 14.03 10.20
CA ILE A 161 -1.21 13.52 11.57
C ILE A 161 -0.57 14.56 12.47
N LYS A 162 -1.37 15.08 13.42
CA LYS A 162 -0.91 16.02 14.45
C LYS A 162 -0.97 15.32 15.80
N PRO A 163 0.17 14.84 16.30
CA PRO A 163 0.19 14.08 17.53
C PRO A 163 -0.22 14.95 18.74
N THR A 164 -1.03 14.38 19.60
CA THR A 164 -1.46 15.02 20.84
C THR A 164 -0.42 14.91 21.96
N VAL A 165 0.59 14.04 21.77
CA VAL A 165 1.59 13.71 22.79
C VAL A 165 3.00 13.85 22.18
N ASN A 166 3.87 14.53 22.89
CA ASN A 166 5.29 14.60 22.55
C ASN A 166 6.03 13.51 23.33
N VAL A 167 6.56 12.48 22.65
CA VAL A 167 7.21 11.32 23.28
C VAL A 167 8.72 11.45 23.12
N SER A 168 9.42 11.57 24.25
CA SER A 168 10.88 11.75 24.26
C SER A 168 11.69 10.50 23.92
N ASN A 169 11.08 9.29 24.03
CA ASN A 169 11.76 8.00 23.84
C ASN A 169 11.09 7.13 22.77
N LEU A 170 10.62 7.75 21.68
CA LEU A 170 9.82 7.10 20.64
C LEU A 170 10.54 5.91 19.99
N SER A 171 11.85 6.01 19.75
CA SER A 171 12.66 4.91 19.18
C SER A 171 12.69 3.69 20.09
N ASP A 172 12.88 3.90 21.40
CA ASP A 172 12.96 2.82 22.39
C ASP A 172 11.60 2.16 22.58
N ASP A 173 10.53 2.93 22.61
CA ASP A 173 9.16 2.42 22.72
C ASP A 173 8.78 1.53 21.53
N ILE A 174 9.14 1.95 20.31
CA ILE A 174 8.93 1.16 19.10
C ILE A 174 9.81 -0.10 19.11
N ALA A 175 11.09 0.01 19.51
CA ALA A 175 11.97 -1.14 19.63
C ALA A 175 11.40 -2.16 20.60
N HIS A 176 10.96 -1.76 21.78
CA HIS A 176 10.31 -2.62 22.73
C HIS A 176 9.01 -3.23 22.19
N ALA A 177 8.24 -2.50 21.37
CA ALA A 177 7.04 -3.04 20.75
C ALA A 177 7.36 -4.13 19.71
N LEU A 178 8.39 -3.93 18.89
CA LEU A 178 8.88 -4.94 17.94
C LEU A 178 9.44 -6.17 18.66
N HIS A 179 10.18 -5.98 19.74
CA HIS A 179 10.74 -7.10 20.53
C HIS A 179 9.66 -7.93 21.24
N ARG A 180 8.51 -7.40 21.54
CA ARG A 180 7.38 -8.18 22.07
C ARG A 180 6.73 -9.06 21.01
N SER A 181 6.99 -8.80 19.74
CA SER A 181 6.45 -9.59 18.64
C SER A 181 7.38 -10.79 18.36
N TRP A 182 6.85 -11.99 18.33
CA TRP A 182 7.61 -13.19 17.99
C TRP A 182 8.10 -13.24 16.53
N TYR A 183 7.67 -12.31 15.70
CA TYR A 183 8.05 -12.20 14.29
C TYR A 183 9.45 -11.65 14.06
N PHE A 184 9.98 -10.85 14.99
CA PHE A 184 11.22 -10.11 14.78
C PHE A 184 12.38 -10.64 15.62
N ASP A 185 13.55 -10.78 14.98
CA ASP A 185 14.80 -10.85 15.71
C ASP A 185 15.19 -9.42 16.14
N PRO A 186 15.43 -9.19 17.45
CA PRO A 186 15.72 -7.85 17.98
C PRO A 186 16.85 -7.08 17.29
N ASN A 187 17.75 -7.79 16.62
CA ASN A 187 18.97 -7.20 16.04
C ASN A 187 18.84 -6.93 14.53
N THR A 188 17.70 -7.24 13.91
CA THR A 188 17.57 -7.12 12.45
C THR A 188 17.01 -5.77 11.97
N ILE A 189 16.32 -5.04 12.85
CA ILE A 189 15.69 -3.75 12.52
C ILE A 189 16.22 -2.66 13.45
N ALA A 190 16.83 -1.64 12.85
CA ALA A 190 17.23 -0.43 13.54
C ALA A 190 16.18 0.67 13.36
N ILE A 191 15.90 1.41 14.44
CA ILE A 191 14.88 2.45 14.51
C ILE A 191 15.54 3.77 14.85
N SER A 192 15.25 4.80 14.07
CA SER A 192 15.56 6.18 14.42
C SER A 192 14.30 7.01 14.40
N ALA A 193 14.13 7.90 15.38
CA ALA A 193 12.97 8.77 15.48
C ALA A 193 13.42 10.21 15.76
N ASP A 194 12.85 11.14 15.00
CA ASP A 194 13.06 12.57 15.17
C ASP A 194 11.76 13.33 14.94
N ALA A 195 11.31 14.11 15.92
CA ALA A 195 10.10 14.94 15.85
C ALA A 195 8.85 14.21 15.31
N GLY A 196 8.65 12.95 15.70
CA GLY A 196 7.54 12.11 15.24
C GLY A 196 7.76 11.42 13.89
N LYS A 197 8.85 11.67 13.19
CA LYS A 197 9.25 10.94 11.99
C LYS A 197 10.08 9.73 12.39
N VAL A 198 9.65 8.57 12.01
CA VAL A 198 10.31 7.28 12.31
C VAL A 198 10.91 6.73 11.03
N ARG A 199 12.16 6.31 11.10
CA ARG A 199 12.83 5.59 10.04
C ARG A 199 13.19 4.18 10.51
N LEU A 200 12.77 3.18 9.75
CA LEU A 200 13.07 1.76 9.96
C LEU A 200 14.10 1.34 8.92
N THR A 201 15.21 0.77 9.38
CA THR A 201 16.26 0.23 8.51
C THR A 201 16.65 -1.17 8.95
N GLY A 202 17.26 -1.95 8.05
CA GLY A 202 17.68 -3.32 8.36
C GLY A 202 17.15 -4.32 7.36
N THR A 203 16.91 -5.56 7.82
CA THR A 203 16.49 -6.66 6.95
C THR A 203 15.28 -7.40 7.52
N ALA A 204 14.37 -7.81 6.61
CA ALA A 204 13.23 -8.67 6.90
C ALA A 204 13.25 -9.91 6.01
N ARG A 205 12.69 -11.01 6.49
CA ARG A 205 12.62 -12.30 5.79
C ARG A 205 11.47 -12.37 4.79
N SER A 206 10.49 -11.45 4.91
CA SER A 206 9.32 -11.42 4.05
C SER A 206 8.73 -10.00 3.93
N PRO A 207 7.98 -9.71 2.84
CA PRO A 207 7.22 -8.47 2.73
C PRO A 207 6.23 -8.25 3.88
N HIS A 208 5.66 -9.34 4.40
CA HIS A 208 4.75 -9.31 5.54
C HIS A 208 5.45 -8.83 6.82
N GLU A 209 6.65 -9.34 7.11
CA GLU A 209 7.47 -8.89 8.25
C GLU A 209 7.81 -7.41 8.14
N LYS A 210 8.22 -6.95 6.95
CA LYS A 210 8.45 -5.53 6.66
C LYS A 210 7.19 -4.68 6.90
N GLN A 211 6.02 -5.16 6.50
CA GLN A 211 4.74 -4.47 6.71
C GLN A 211 4.36 -4.40 8.18
N ILE A 212 4.51 -5.50 8.94
CA ILE A 212 4.22 -5.51 10.38
C ILE A 212 5.14 -4.54 11.13
N ALA A 213 6.41 -4.44 10.76
CA ALA A 213 7.33 -3.46 11.36
C ALA A 213 6.82 -2.02 11.17
N ALA A 214 6.36 -1.67 9.96
CA ALA A 214 5.78 -0.36 9.70
C ALA A 214 4.49 -0.10 10.49
N LEU A 215 3.57 -1.07 10.54
CA LEU A 215 2.32 -0.96 11.32
C LEU A 215 2.60 -0.81 12.82
N THR A 216 3.60 -1.52 13.34
CA THR A 216 4.02 -1.37 14.75
C THR A 216 4.56 0.04 15.02
N ALA A 217 5.37 0.59 14.11
CA ALA A 217 5.85 1.95 14.24
C ALA A 217 4.70 2.99 14.18
N TRP A 218 3.75 2.81 13.25
CA TRP A 218 2.56 3.66 13.14
C TRP A 218 1.65 3.62 14.37
N SER A 219 1.70 2.54 15.15
CA SER A 219 0.89 2.38 16.37
C SER A 219 1.48 3.13 17.57
N ALA A 220 2.70 3.65 17.47
CA ALA A 220 3.32 4.37 18.57
C ALA A 220 2.77 5.81 18.69
N PRO A 221 2.54 6.28 19.93
CA PRO A 221 2.08 7.64 20.16
C PRO A 221 3.07 8.68 19.63
N GLY A 222 2.59 9.69 18.94
CA GLY A 222 3.43 10.78 18.47
C GLY A 222 4.08 10.57 17.10
N VAL A 223 3.85 9.43 16.44
CA VAL A 223 4.33 9.17 15.08
C VAL A 223 3.50 9.93 14.05
N THR A 224 4.18 10.71 13.22
CA THR A 224 3.59 11.50 12.13
C THR A 224 3.96 11.00 10.75
N ALA A 225 5.09 10.31 10.62
CA ALA A 225 5.56 9.70 9.39
C ALA A 225 6.41 8.46 9.69
N VAL A 226 6.34 7.45 8.83
CA VAL A 226 7.19 6.25 8.87
C VAL A 226 7.85 6.05 7.51
N GLU A 227 9.18 6.13 7.49
CA GLU A 227 10.01 5.75 6.36
C GLU A 227 10.49 4.30 6.57
N ASN A 228 10.07 3.38 5.69
CA ASN A 228 10.39 1.96 5.84
C ASN A 228 11.43 1.53 4.79
N ASP A 229 12.71 1.68 5.13
CA ASP A 229 13.87 1.32 4.32
C ASP A 229 14.39 -0.11 4.63
N ILE A 230 13.55 -0.96 5.22
CA ILE A 230 13.88 -2.37 5.46
C ILE A 230 14.03 -3.08 4.10
N THR A 231 15.12 -3.78 3.91
CA THR A 231 15.40 -4.63 2.74
C THR A 231 14.95 -6.07 2.97
N LEU A 232 14.62 -6.78 1.91
CA LEU A 232 14.28 -8.20 1.99
C LEU A 232 15.52 -9.05 1.72
N ASN A 233 15.74 -10.05 2.57
CA ASN A 233 16.79 -11.07 2.40
C ASN A 233 16.26 -12.24 1.58
#